data_919ae35f71f9969b6664d4740750de3f
#
_entry.id   919ae35f71f9969b6664d4740750de3f
#
_cell.length_a   1.000
_cell.length_b   1.000
_cell.length_c   1.000
_cell.angle_alpha   90.00
_cell.angle_beta   90.00
_cell.angle_gamma   90.00
#
_symmetry.space_group_name_H-M   'P 1'
#
loop_
_entity.id
_entity.type
_entity.pdbx_description
1 polymer ?
#
loop_
_entity_poly.entity_id
_entity_poly.type
_entity_poly.pdbx_seq_one_letter_code
_entity_poly.pdbx_strand_id
1 'polypeptide(L)'
;MRPLTALIVAAALCGPAAAAAPEPVEIVSEGVKLKGLIYRPPGSGPFPAIVAVHNCEGLSASGTPLSPRYSDWGERLMAGGFVVLFPDSFGSRGIGAQCSVAQRSMRSGRERAGDADAARHWLQDQSYVAPDRVSLIGWANGAVAALWAVRPRPAKKDAKPDFRAVVAFFPGCRRLRDTAWSARLPTLVLIGAKDDWTPANACEQMVAGARGRSARASIKVYPGAHHDFDHPDLPLQQRSNVAFASGGSGRVHVGTDAAARADALKRVPEWISR
;
A
#
# COMPACT_ATOMS: atom_id res chain seq x y z
N MET A 1 18.57 -65.21 23.79
CA MET A 1 18.68 -64.34 22.58
C MET A 1 17.48 -63.38 22.62
N ARG A 2 17.67 -62.08 22.88
CA ARG A 2 16.61 -61.10 22.88
C ARG A 2 16.71 -60.29 21.56
N PRO A 3 15.62 -60.06 20.82
CA PRO A 3 15.69 -59.25 19.59
C PRO A 3 15.81 -57.77 19.95
N LEU A 4 16.76 -57.09 19.34
CA LEU A 4 16.86 -55.62 19.32
C LEU A 4 15.81 -55.06 18.34
N THR A 5 14.84 -54.32 18.88
CA THR A 5 13.89 -53.57 18.06
C THR A 5 14.54 -52.21 17.68
N ALA A 6 14.87 -52.01 16.42
CA ALA A 6 15.39 -50.77 15.92
C ALA A 6 14.23 -49.75 15.76
N LEU A 7 14.30 -48.64 16.48
CA LEU A 7 13.37 -47.50 16.34
C LEU A 7 13.83 -46.66 15.14
N ILE A 8 13.06 -46.65 14.06
CA ILE A 8 13.28 -45.75 12.92
C ILE A 8 12.63 -44.42 13.24
N VAL A 9 13.44 -43.41 13.54
CA VAL A 9 12.97 -42.01 13.67
C VAL A 9 12.88 -41.42 12.25
N ALA A 10 11.67 -41.24 11.76
CA ALA A 10 11.42 -40.53 10.52
C ALA A 10 11.58 -39.02 10.77
N ALA A 11 12.68 -38.45 10.32
CA ALA A 11 12.86 -36.98 10.26
C ALA A 11 11.97 -36.42 9.14
N ALA A 12 10.91 -35.71 9.52
CA ALA A 12 10.13 -34.92 8.55
C ALA A 12 10.98 -33.77 8.04
N LEU A 13 11.43 -33.84 6.80
CA LEU A 13 12.07 -32.75 6.06
C LEU A 13 11.00 -31.69 5.77
N CYS A 14 10.94 -30.65 6.61
CA CYS A 14 10.18 -29.45 6.31
C CYS A 14 10.95 -28.68 5.22
N GLY A 15 10.60 -28.89 3.97
CA GLY A 15 11.11 -28.10 2.85
C GLY A 15 10.67 -26.63 2.97
N PRO A 16 11.40 -25.66 2.40
CA PRO A 16 10.96 -24.28 2.39
C PRO A 16 9.59 -24.20 1.68
N ALA A 17 8.59 -23.68 2.39
CA ALA A 17 7.28 -23.40 1.80
C ALA A 17 7.49 -22.44 0.63
N ALA A 18 7.18 -22.88 -0.58
CA ALA A 18 7.16 -22.00 -1.74
C ALA A 18 6.26 -20.81 -1.42
N ALA A 19 6.74 -19.57 -1.70
CA ALA A 19 5.94 -18.38 -1.54
C ALA A 19 4.63 -18.57 -2.33
N ALA A 20 3.49 -18.50 -1.66
CA ALA A 20 2.20 -18.72 -2.32
C ALA A 20 1.96 -17.59 -3.32
N ALA A 21 1.68 -17.96 -4.58
CA ALA A 21 1.28 -16.99 -5.59
C ALA A 21 -0.03 -16.30 -5.18
N PRO A 22 -0.21 -15.01 -5.52
CA PRO A 22 -1.46 -14.32 -5.21
C PRO A 22 -2.63 -14.91 -6.02
N GLU A 23 -3.79 -14.98 -5.40
CA GLU A 23 -5.03 -15.46 -6.00
C GLU A 23 -5.80 -14.29 -6.64
N PRO A 24 -6.39 -14.45 -7.84
CA PRO A 24 -7.25 -13.42 -8.43
C PRO A 24 -8.60 -13.34 -7.69
N VAL A 25 -9.09 -12.10 -7.50
CA VAL A 25 -10.39 -11.81 -6.90
C VAL A 25 -11.13 -10.75 -7.70
N GLU A 26 -12.45 -10.67 -7.52
CA GLU A 26 -13.32 -9.63 -8.08
C GLU A 26 -14.02 -8.87 -6.95
N ILE A 27 -14.01 -7.54 -7.02
CA ILE A 27 -14.58 -6.64 -6.03
C ILE A 27 -15.53 -5.70 -6.76
N VAL A 28 -16.72 -5.44 -6.23
CA VAL A 28 -17.64 -4.44 -6.80
C VAL A 28 -17.38 -3.08 -6.18
N SER A 29 -17.03 -2.08 -7.02
CA SER A 29 -16.84 -0.68 -6.61
C SER A 29 -17.64 0.24 -7.51
N GLU A 30 -18.64 0.91 -6.98
CA GLU A 30 -19.49 1.87 -7.70
C GLU A 30 -19.98 1.35 -9.08
N GLY A 31 -20.38 0.07 -9.14
CA GLY A 31 -20.84 -0.57 -10.36
C GLY A 31 -19.73 -1.10 -11.29
N VAL A 32 -18.46 -0.88 -10.95
CA VAL A 32 -17.32 -1.44 -11.67
C VAL A 32 -16.86 -2.73 -11.00
N LYS A 33 -16.59 -3.75 -11.79
CA LYS A 33 -15.93 -4.97 -11.34
C LYS A 33 -14.42 -4.76 -11.32
N LEU A 34 -13.89 -4.51 -10.13
CA LEU A 34 -12.44 -4.40 -9.94
C LEU A 34 -11.82 -5.79 -9.85
N LYS A 35 -10.88 -6.07 -10.71
CA LYS A 35 -9.96 -7.19 -10.53
C LYS A 35 -9.00 -6.86 -9.40
N GLY A 36 -8.57 -7.87 -8.67
CA GLY A 36 -7.56 -7.71 -7.64
C GLY A 36 -6.75 -8.98 -7.49
N LEU A 37 -5.66 -8.87 -6.77
CA LEU A 37 -4.81 -10.00 -6.40
C LEU A 37 -4.67 -10.03 -4.87
N ILE A 38 -4.87 -11.22 -4.29
CA ILE A 38 -4.84 -11.39 -2.83
C ILE A 38 -3.78 -12.42 -2.43
N TYR A 39 -2.96 -12.04 -1.46
CA TYR A 39 -2.12 -12.97 -0.72
C TYR A 39 -2.82 -13.37 0.57
N ARG A 40 -2.84 -14.66 0.87
CA ARG A 40 -3.43 -15.21 2.08
C ARG A 40 -2.42 -16.01 2.88
N PRO A 41 -2.23 -15.74 4.19
CA PRO A 41 -1.46 -16.60 5.06
C PRO A 41 -2.08 -18.00 5.13
N PRO A 42 -1.27 -19.05 5.35
CA PRO A 42 -1.81 -20.38 5.61
C PRO A 42 -2.59 -20.41 6.94
N GLY A 43 -3.62 -21.24 7.01
CA GLY A 43 -4.46 -21.40 8.20
C GLY A 43 -5.86 -20.83 8.03
N SER A 44 -6.68 -20.95 9.08
CA SER A 44 -8.09 -20.58 9.06
C SER A 44 -8.38 -19.11 9.38
N GLY A 45 -7.44 -18.39 10.02
CA GLY A 45 -7.69 -17.03 10.50
C GLY A 45 -8.52 -16.98 11.79
N PRO A 46 -9.22 -15.85 12.09
CA PRO A 46 -9.25 -14.63 11.28
C PRO A 46 -7.93 -13.84 11.35
N PHE A 47 -7.45 -13.41 10.19
CA PHE A 47 -6.21 -12.65 10.03
C PHE A 47 -6.46 -11.14 9.98
N PRO A 48 -5.51 -10.30 10.43
CA PRO A 48 -5.50 -8.90 10.04
C PRO A 48 -5.31 -8.77 8.54
N ALA A 49 -5.85 -7.71 7.94
CA ALA A 49 -5.80 -7.54 6.50
C ALA A 49 -5.32 -6.15 6.08
N ILE A 50 -4.87 -6.05 4.84
CA ILE A 50 -4.34 -4.83 4.24
C ILE A 50 -4.95 -4.65 2.86
N VAL A 51 -5.50 -3.46 2.61
CA VAL A 51 -5.76 -2.97 1.26
C VAL A 51 -4.53 -2.22 0.78
N ALA A 52 -3.96 -2.62 -0.34
CA ALA A 52 -2.70 -2.10 -0.89
C ALA A 52 -2.94 -1.42 -2.25
N VAL A 53 -2.91 -0.08 -2.28
CA VAL A 53 -3.31 0.73 -3.44
C VAL A 53 -2.09 1.15 -4.26
N HIS A 54 -2.01 0.66 -5.51
CA HIS A 54 -0.88 0.85 -6.42
C HIS A 54 -0.61 2.32 -6.79
N ASN A 55 0.59 2.62 -7.29
CA ASN A 55 1.02 3.93 -7.76
C ASN A 55 0.39 4.32 -9.13
N CYS A 56 0.95 5.33 -9.81
CA CYS A 56 0.46 5.78 -11.11
C CYS A 56 0.81 4.85 -12.28
N GLU A 57 1.67 3.86 -12.10
CA GLU A 57 1.99 2.88 -13.14
C GLU A 57 0.90 1.83 -13.31
N GLY A 58 0.10 1.61 -12.27
CA GLY A 58 -0.85 0.52 -12.21
C GLY A 58 -0.37 -0.61 -11.30
N LEU A 59 -1.10 -1.71 -11.30
CA LEU A 59 -0.81 -2.88 -10.48
C LEU A 59 0.23 -3.79 -11.15
N SER A 60 0.12 -3.96 -12.45
CA SER A 60 0.95 -4.86 -13.25
C SER A 60 2.21 -4.16 -13.79
N ALA A 61 3.26 -4.93 -13.99
CA ALA A 61 4.40 -4.56 -14.83
C ALA A 61 4.39 -5.40 -16.10
N SER A 62 5.14 -4.99 -17.12
CA SER A 62 5.25 -5.74 -18.39
C SER A 62 5.52 -7.23 -18.15
N GLY A 63 4.60 -8.07 -18.58
CA GLY A 63 4.74 -9.53 -18.49
C GLY A 63 4.46 -10.16 -17.11
N THR A 64 4.12 -9.39 -16.09
CA THR A 64 3.82 -9.91 -14.74
C THR A 64 2.46 -9.41 -14.24
N PRO A 65 1.71 -10.23 -13.48
CA PRO A 65 0.44 -9.80 -12.86
C PRO A 65 0.64 -8.69 -11.80
N LEU A 66 1.77 -8.70 -11.11
CA LEU A 66 2.18 -7.69 -10.13
C LEU A 66 3.57 -7.13 -10.46
N SER A 67 3.76 -5.84 -10.20
CA SER A 67 5.11 -5.28 -10.26
C SER A 67 5.99 -5.85 -9.12
N PRO A 68 7.33 -5.89 -9.29
CA PRO A 68 8.24 -6.44 -8.28
C PRO A 68 8.05 -5.85 -6.88
N ARG A 69 7.71 -4.55 -6.78
CA ARG A 69 7.39 -3.89 -5.50
C ARG A 69 6.23 -4.57 -4.80
N TYR A 70 5.12 -4.78 -5.52
CA TYR A 70 3.90 -5.30 -4.89
C TYR A 70 4.02 -6.79 -4.58
N SER A 71 4.75 -7.55 -5.38
CA SER A 71 5.08 -8.95 -5.06
C SER A 71 5.89 -9.03 -3.77
N ASP A 72 6.98 -8.25 -3.67
CA ASP A 72 7.85 -8.23 -2.48
C ASP A 72 7.08 -7.81 -1.21
N TRP A 73 6.29 -6.74 -1.26
CA TRP A 73 5.48 -6.32 -0.13
C TRP A 73 4.37 -7.33 0.21
N GLY A 74 3.70 -7.88 -0.80
CA GLY A 74 2.64 -8.89 -0.62
C GLY A 74 3.16 -10.14 0.09
N GLU A 75 4.26 -10.69 -0.38
CA GLU A 75 4.90 -11.88 0.19
C GLU A 75 5.36 -11.64 1.64
N ARG A 76 6.04 -10.52 1.90
CA ARG A 76 6.53 -10.18 3.25
C ARG A 76 5.39 -9.96 4.24
N LEU A 77 4.37 -9.23 3.86
CA LEU A 77 3.23 -8.96 4.74
C LEU A 77 2.41 -10.24 4.97
N MET A 78 2.24 -11.08 3.93
CA MET A 78 1.62 -12.39 4.08
C MET A 78 2.43 -13.29 5.04
N ALA A 79 3.75 -13.33 4.89
CA ALA A 79 4.63 -14.06 5.81
C ALA A 79 4.55 -13.51 7.25
N GLY A 80 4.26 -12.21 7.39
CA GLY A 80 3.97 -11.54 8.67
C GLY A 80 2.55 -11.80 9.21
N GLY A 81 1.76 -12.66 8.58
CA GLY A 81 0.42 -13.06 9.02
C GLY A 81 -0.70 -12.11 8.58
N PHE A 82 -0.50 -11.29 7.57
CA PHE A 82 -1.53 -10.40 7.02
C PHE A 82 -2.12 -10.95 5.72
N VAL A 83 -3.42 -10.86 5.56
CA VAL A 83 -4.05 -10.94 4.24
C VAL A 83 -3.76 -9.62 3.50
N VAL A 84 -3.28 -9.68 2.25
CA VAL A 84 -2.93 -8.48 1.47
C VAL A 84 -3.68 -8.47 0.16
N LEU A 85 -4.55 -7.48 -0.03
CA LEU A 85 -5.37 -7.31 -1.22
C LEU A 85 -4.90 -6.10 -2.03
N PHE A 86 -4.55 -6.33 -3.28
CA PHE A 86 -4.18 -5.33 -4.28
C PHE A 86 -5.32 -5.13 -5.29
N PRO A 87 -6.22 -4.14 -5.13
CA PRO A 87 -7.23 -3.81 -6.12
C PRO A 87 -6.60 -3.11 -7.33
N ASP A 88 -6.99 -3.51 -8.54
CA ASP A 88 -6.54 -2.88 -9.78
C ASP A 88 -7.51 -1.77 -10.22
N SER A 89 -7.26 -0.57 -9.76
CA SER A 89 -8.11 0.58 -10.10
C SER A 89 -8.05 0.95 -11.59
N PHE A 90 -6.92 0.73 -12.27
CA PHE A 90 -6.69 1.18 -13.63
C PHE A 90 -7.01 0.10 -14.66
N GLY A 91 -6.39 -1.06 -14.57
CA GLY A 91 -6.58 -2.14 -15.55
C GLY A 91 -8.01 -2.65 -15.59
N SER A 92 -8.73 -2.66 -14.44
CA SER A 92 -10.14 -3.03 -14.38
C SER A 92 -11.06 -2.08 -15.17
N ARG A 93 -10.60 -0.87 -15.47
CA ARG A 93 -11.31 0.14 -16.25
C ARG A 93 -10.73 0.33 -17.66
N GLY A 94 -9.80 -0.53 -18.08
CA GLY A 94 -9.10 -0.38 -19.36
C GLY A 94 -8.17 0.85 -19.42
N ILE A 95 -7.77 1.37 -18.25
CA ILE A 95 -6.89 2.54 -18.16
C ILE A 95 -5.46 2.04 -17.96
N GLY A 96 -4.55 2.52 -18.80
CA GLY A 96 -3.12 2.23 -18.66
C GLY A 96 -2.44 3.09 -17.59
N ALA A 97 -1.10 3.09 -17.61
CA ALA A 97 -0.28 3.89 -16.70
C ALA A 97 -0.62 5.40 -16.80
N GLN A 98 -0.67 6.06 -15.63
CA GLN A 98 -1.10 7.44 -15.48
C GLN A 98 0.04 8.39 -15.05
N CYS A 99 1.28 7.93 -15.05
CA CYS A 99 2.40 8.72 -14.55
C CYS A 99 2.70 9.96 -15.40
N SER A 100 2.50 9.89 -16.72
CA SER A 100 2.66 10.98 -17.66
C SER A 100 1.37 11.80 -17.90
N VAL A 101 0.24 11.37 -17.35
CA VAL A 101 -1.07 12.00 -17.61
C VAL A 101 -1.35 13.12 -16.60
N ALA A 102 -1.40 14.36 -17.08
CA ALA A 102 -1.73 15.53 -16.25
C ALA A 102 -3.24 15.64 -15.97
N GLN A 103 -4.08 15.34 -16.96
CA GLN A 103 -5.54 15.36 -16.83
C GLN A 103 -6.07 13.93 -16.64
N ARG A 104 -6.00 13.44 -15.41
CA ARG A 104 -6.43 12.08 -15.08
C ARG A 104 -7.94 11.98 -14.94
N SER A 105 -8.55 11.01 -15.62
CA SER A 105 -9.96 10.65 -15.44
C SER A 105 -10.23 10.04 -14.07
N MET A 106 -9.26 9.29 -13.53
CA MET A 106 -9.32 8.68 -12.20
C MET A 106 -8.73 9.63 -11.14
N ARG A 107 -9.58 10.16 -10.27
CA ARG A 107 -9.18 11.05 -9.19
C ARG A 107 -8.85 10.27 -7.91
N SER A 108 -7.71 10.56 -7.32
CA SER A 108 -7.29 9.89 -6.07
C SER A 108 -8.31 10.09 -4.93
N GLY A 109 -8.92 11.27 -4.85
CA GLY A 109 -9.86 11.60 -3.78
C GLY A 109 -11.30 11.14 -3.99
N ARG A 110 -11.63 10.48 -5.09
CA ARG A 110 -12.97 9.98 -5.39
C ARG A 110 -12.91 8.51 -5.81
N GLU A 111 -12.68 8.24 -7.06
CA GLU A 111 -12.76 6.89 -7.62
C GLU A 111 -11.77 5.93 -6.91
N ARG A 112 -10.52 6.35 -6.73
CA ARG A 112 -9.51 5.49 -6.09
C ARG A 112 -9.68 5.35 -4.57
N ALA A 113 -10.15 6.40 -3.89
CA ALA A 113 -10.52 6.31 -2.48
C ALA A 113 -11.76 5.42 -2.30
N GLY A 114 -12.72 5.48 -3.23
CA GLY A 114 -13.88 4.58 -3.29
C GLY A 114 -13.49 3.12 -3.51
N ASP A 115 -12.54 2.85 -4.41
CA ASP A 115 -12.00 1.51 -4.63
C ASP A 115 -11.33 0.93 -3.37
N ALA A 116 -10.60 1.76 -2.63
CA ALA A 116 -10.01 1.33 -1.35
C ALA A 116 -11.08 1.00 -0.30
N ASP A 117 -12.15 1.80 -0.19
CA ASP A 117 -13.29 1.51 0.70
C ASP A 117 -14.03 0.24 0.28
N ALA A 118 -14.27 0.03 -1.03
CA ALA A 118 -14.89 -1.18 -1.56
C ALA A 118 -14.06 -2.43 -1.27
N ALA A 119 -12.74 -2.35 -1.45
CA ALA A 119 -11.81 -3.42 -1.13
C ALA A 119 -11.79 -3.75 0.38
N ARG A 120 -11.89 -2.72 1.25
CA ARG A 120 -12.03 -2.92 2.70
C ARG A 120 -13.33 -3.68 3.02
N HIS A 121 -14.46 -3.26 2.47
CA HIS A 121 -15.74 -3.93 2.70
C HIS A 121 -15.72 -5.37 2.22
N TRP A 122 -15.14 -5.62 1.04
CA TRP A 122 -14.98 -6.97 0.51
C TRP A 122 -14.15 -7.86 1.44
N LEU A 123 -13.01 -7.36 1.96
CA LEU A 123 -12.19 -8.09 2.94
C LEU A 123 -12.97 -8.39 4.22
N GLN A 124 -13.76 -7.44 4.71
CA GLN A 124 -14.56 -7.59 5.93
C GLN A 124 -15.69 -8.63 5.81
N ASP A 125 -16.05 -9.00 4.60
CA ASP A 125 -17.04 -10.07 4.32
C ASP A 125 -16.38 -11.47 4.24
N GLN A 126 -15.05 -11.56 4.30
CA GLN A 126 -14.35 -12.83 4.25
C GLN A 126 -14.24 -13.43 5.66
N SER A 127 -14.67 -14.69 5.82
CA SER A 127 -14.63 -15.38 7.13
C SER A 127 -13.23 -15.53 7.75
N TYR A 128 -12.20 -15.46 6.91
CA TYR A 128 -10.79 -15.54 7.31
C TYR A 128 -10.16 -14.19 7.66
N VAL A 129 -10.90 -13.08 7.63
CA VAL A 129 -10.42 -11.73 7.95
C VAL A 129 -11.04 -11.23 9.25
N ALA A 130 -10.22 -10.63 10.12
CA ALA A 130 -10.69 -9.88 11.27
C ALA A 130 -11.23 -8.51 10.81
N PRO A 131 -12.57 -8.28 10.85
CA PRO A 131 -13.16 -7.13 10.17
C PRO A 131 -12.80 -5.76 10.75
N ASP A 132 -12.38 -5.71 12.01
CA ASP A 132 -11.89 -4.52 12.73
C ASP A 132 -10.37 -4.29 12.58
N ARG A 133 -9.67 -5.20 11.88
CA ARG A 133 -8.22 -5.18 11.72
C ARG A 133 -7.79 -5.03 10.26
N VAL A 134 -8.52 -4.25 9.47
CA VAL A 134 -8.17 -3.94 8.08
C VAL A 134 -7.42 -2.59 8.03
N SER A 135 -6.20 -2.59 7.52
CA SER A 135 -5.37 -1.39 7.33
C SER A 135 -5.25 -1.02 5.85
N LEU A 136 -4.77 0.20 5.57
CA LEU A 136 -4.63 0.72 4.21
C LEU A 136 -3.18 1.13 3.95
N ILE A 137 -2.60 0.65 2.85
CA ILE A 137 -1.28 1.07 2.37
C ILE A 137 -1.42 1.62 0.95
N GLY A 138 -0.71 2.69 0.64
CA GLY A 138 -0.69 3.23 -0.72
C GLY A 138 0.68 3.77 -1.11
N TRP A 139 0.95 3.75 -2.42
CA TRP A 139 2.20 4.25 -3.01
C TRP A 139 1.94 5.40 -3.98
N ALA A 140 2.69 6.50 -3.87
CA ALA A 140 2.61 7.68 -4.73
C ALA A 140 1.17 8.16 -4.95
N ASN A 141 0.61 7.99 -6.14
CA ASN A 141 -0.80 8.30 -6.44
C ASN A 141 -1.79 7.48 -5.60
N GLY A 142 -1.48 6.22 -5.29
CA GLY A 142 -2.25 5.38 -4.36
C GLY A 142 -2.14 5.87 -2.91
N ALA A 143 -1.00 6.40 -2.50
CA ALA A 143 -0.83 7.02 -1.20
C ALA A 143 -1.67 8.31 -1.07
N VAL A 144 -1.78 9.09 -2.15
CA VAL A 144 -2.71 10.22 -2.20
C VAL A 144 -4.16 9.74 -2.03
N ALA A 145 -4.54 8.64 -2.69
CA ALA A 145 -5.87 8.05 -2.51
C ALA A 145 -6.11 7.60 -1.06
N ALA A 146 -5.13 6.96 -0.44
CA ALA A 146 -5.20 6.55 0.96
C ALA A 146 -5.37 7.75 1.91
N LEU A 147 -4.63 8.83 1.68
CA LEU A 147 -4.76 10.06 2.46
C LEU A 147 -6.13 10.75 2.27
N TRP A 148 -6.73 10.67 1.08
CA TRP A 148 -8.09 11.15 0.84
C TRP A 148 -9.14 10.24 1.51
N ALA A 149 -8.97 8.93 1.46
CA ALA A 149 -9.89 7.95 2.05
C ALA A 149 -10.04 8.12 3.56
N VAL A 150 -9.01 8.64 4.25
CA VAL A 150 -9.02 8.80 5.72
C VAL A 150 -9.34 10.21 6.22
N ARG A 151 -9.72 11.12 5.33
CA ARG A 151 -10.22 12.43 5.77
C ARG A 151 -11.50 12.27 6.61
N PRO A 152 -11.77 13.23 7.52
CA PRO A 152 -13.04 13.26 8.23
C PRO A 152 -14.22 13.17 7.26
N ARG A 153 -15.19 12.34 7.58
CA ARG A 153 -16.43 12.15 6.83
C ARG A 153 -17.58 11.94 7.83
N PRO A 154 -18.83 12.25 7.46
CA PRO A 154 -19.97 11.93 8.29
C PRO A 154 -20.02 10.45 8.61
N ALA A 155 -20.38 10.11 9.86
CA ALA A 155 -20.59 8.72 10.25
C ALA A 155 -21.78 8.13 9.46
N LYS A 156 -21.60 6.94 8.91
CA LYS A 156 -22.69 6.17 8.30
C LYS A 156 -23.35 5.31 9.38
N LYS A 157 -24.68 5.24 9.42
CA LYS A 157 -25.43 4.49 10.45
C LYS A 157 -25.14 2.98 10.44
N ASP A 158 -24.78 2.41 9.30
CA ASP A 158 -24.55 0.97 9.12
C ASP A 158 -23.07 0.68 8.78
N ALA A 159 -22.18 1.47 9.33
CA ALA A 159 -20.78 1.40 8.98
C ALA A 159 -20.13 0.13 9.55
N LYS A 160 -19.65 -0.74 8.66
CA LYS A 160 -18.61 -1.70 9.00
C LYS A 160 -17.42 -0.96 9.64
N PRO A 161 -16.61 -1.62 10.48
CA PRO A 161 -15.43 -1.01 11.08
C PRO A 161 -14.60 -0.26 10.04
N ASP A 162 -14.07 0.92 10.39
CA ASP A 162 -13.22 1.70 9.50
C ASP A 162 -11.84 1.04 9.34
N PHE A 163 -10.97 1.58 8.49
CA PHE A 163 -9.56 1.16 8.49
C PHE A 163 -8.95 1.38 9.88
N ARG A 164 -8.12 0.44 10.31
CA ARG A 164 -7.41 0.52 11.60
C ARG A 164 -6.29 1.57 11.58
N ALA A 165 -5.48 1.55 10.53
CA ALA A 165 -4.35 2.44 10.34
C ALA A 165 -4.03 2.62 8.86
N VAL A 166 -3.24 3.66 8.54
CA VAL A 166 -2.85 3.99 7.18
C VAL A 166 -1.35 4.21 7.08
N VAL A 167 -0.75 3.72 6.00
CA VAL A 167 0.62 4.04 5.59
C VAL A 167 0.61 4.60 4.17
N ALA A 168 1.23 5.76 3.97
CA ALA A 168 1.33 6.46 2.71
C ALA A 168 2.80 6.62 2.31
N PHE A 169 3.23 5.90 1.28
CA PHE A 169 4.58 5.99 0.73
C PHE A 169 4.66 7.12 -0.30
N PHE A 170 5.56 8.04 -0.09
CA PHE A 170 5.89 9.18 -0.97
C PHE A 170 4.68 9.82 -1.67
N PRO A 171 3.64 10.25 -0.92
CA PRO A 171 2.44 10.86 -1.48
C PRO A 171 2.70 12.26 -2.05
N GLY A 172 1.94 12.67 -3.05
CA GLY A 172 1.85 14.07 -3.47
C GLY A 172 1.00 14.90 -2.52
N CYS A 173 1.63 15.58 -1.54
CA CYS A 173 0.92 16.25 -0.44
C CYS A 173 0.43 17.68 -0.73
N ARG A 174 0.86 18.35 -1.81
CA ARG A 174 0.57 19.77 -2.06
C ARG A 174 -0.92 20.09 -1.92
N ARG A 175 -1.77 19.43 -2.71
CA ARG A 175 -3.22 19.67 -2.70
C ARG A 175 -3.86 19.34 -1.36
N LEU A 176 -3.40 18.29 -0.68
CA LEU A 176 -3.91 17.91 0.65
C LEU A 176 -3.56 18.96 1.70
N ARG A 177 -2.32 19.47 1.69
CA ARG A 177 -1.89 20.59 2.53
C ARG A 177 -2.77 21.83 2.29
N ASP A 178 -2.96 22.23 1.05
CA ASP A 178 -3.69 23.45 0.67
C ASP A 178 -5.19 23.35 1.00
N THR A 179 -5.72 22.13 1.14
CA THR A 179 -7.11 21.87 1.57
C THR A 179 -7.24 21.51 3.05
N ALA A 180 -6.27 21.90 3.86
CA ALA A 180 -6.26 21.69 5.31
C ALA A 180 -6.56 20.23 5.69
N TRP A 181 -5.83 19.30 5.11
CA TRP A 181 -5.98 17.86 5.38
C TRP A 181 -5.91 17.54 6.87
N SER A 182 -6.73 16.60 7.30
CA SER A 182 -6.63 15.92 8.59
C SER A 182 -7.08 14.47 8.44
N ALA A 183 -6.60 13.60 9.33
CA ALA A 183 -6.92 12.19 9.33
C ALA A 183 -7.82 11.83 10.52
N ARG A 184 -8.89 11.06 10.26
CA ARG A 184 -9.70 10.46 11.33
C ARG A 184 -9.07 9.19 11.93
N LEU A 185 -8.03 8.65 11.29
CA LEU A 185 -7.36 7.39 11.66
C LEU A 185 -5.86 7.59 11.83
N PRO A 186 -5.16 6.73 12.63
CA PRO A 186 -3.71 6.74 12.71
C PRO A 186 -3.07 6.64 11.33
N THR A 187 -2.27 7.64 10.95
CA THR A 187 -1.70 7.76 9.60
C THR A 187 -0.19 8.01 9.67
N LEU A 188 0.58 7.23 8.92
CA LEU A 188 2.02 7.35 8.77
C LEU A 188 2.37 7.70 7.32
N VAL A 189 3.15 8.77 7.13
CA VAL A 189 3.74 9.14 5.85
C VAL A 189 5.21 8.75 5.86
N LEU A 190 5.66 8.05 4.82
CA LEU A 190 7.06 7.66 4.58
C LEU A 190 7.52 8.32 3.28
N ILE A 191 8.58 9.13 3.31
CA ILE A 191 9.01 9.91 2.15
C ILE A 191 10.50 10.16 2.15
N GLY A 192 11.11 10.25 0.97
CA GLY A 192 12.52 10.61 0.80
C GLY A 192 12.73 12.13 0.84
N ALA A 193 13.80 12.59 1.48
CA ALA A 193 14.17 14.02 1.46
C ALA A 193 14.62 14.49 0.08
N LYS A 194 15.14 13.57 -0.75
CA LYS A 194 15.55 13.83 -2.14
C LYS A 194 14.48 13.53 -3.17
N ASP A 195 13.24 13.33 -2.73
CA ASP A 195 12.11 13.10 -3.64
C ASP A 195 11.77 14.40 -4.40
N ASP A 196 12.18 14.46 -5.66
CA ASP A 196 11.94 15.59 -6.56
C ASP A 196 10.65 15.44 -7.40
N TRP A 197 9.95 14.33 -7.25
CA TRP A 197 8.60 14.14 -7.79
C TRP A 197 7.54 14.66 -6.83
N THR A 198 7.57 14.17 -5.60
CA THR A 198 6.63 14.51 -4.53
C THR A 198 7.41 15.04 -3.31
N PRO A 199 7.76 16.33 -3.28
CA PRO A 199 8.71 16.87 -2.29
C PRO A 199 8.24 16.68 -0.84
N ALA A 200 9.15 16.25 0.03
CA ALA A 200 8.89 15.96 1.44
C ALA A 200 8.33 17.16 2.22
N ASN A 201 8.79 18.38 1.93
CA ASN A 201 8.37 19.59 2.63
C ASN A 201 6.86 19.82 2.58
N ALA A 202 6.20 19.47 1.46
CA ALA A 202 4.75 19.57 1.36
C ALA A 202 4.02 18.60 2.30
N CYS A 203 4.58 17.40 2.49
CA CYS A 203 4.05 16.41 3.42
C CYS A 203 4.32 16.80 4.89
N GLU A 204 5.49 17.34 5.18
CA GLU A 204 5.82 17.85 6.52
C GLU A 204 4.85 18.97 6.93
N GLN A 205 4.61 19.95 6.03
CA GLN A 205 3.65 21.03 6.26
C GLN A 205 2.21 20.50 6.41
N MET A 206 1.80 19.51 5.59
CA MET A 206 0.49 18.87 5.71
C MET A 206 0.29 18.21 7.06
N VAL A 207 1.26 17.41 7.52
CA VAL A 207 1.19 16.71 8.81
C VAL A 207 1.27 17.70 9.97
N ALA A 208 2.14 18.70 9.91
CA ALA A 208 2.24 19.74 10.91
C ALA A 208 0.95 20.56 11.02
N GLY A 209 0.35 20.96 9.91
CA GLY A 209 -0.92 21.68 9.86
C GLY A 209 -2.12 20.87 10.35
N ALA A 210 -2.01 19.55 10.41
CA ALA A 210 -3.05 18.66 10.89
C ALA A 210 -3.04 18.44 12.41
N ARG A 211 -2.01 18.92 13.11
CA ARG A 211 -1.90 18.77 14.58
C ARG A 211 -3.12 19.36 15.31
N GLY A 212 -3.61 18.65 16.32
CA GLY A 212 -4.81 19.02 17.08
C GLY A 212 -6.15 18.78 16.36
N ARG A 213 -6.12 18.43 15.05
CA ARG A 213 -7.32 18.14 14.26
C ARG A 213 -7.38 16.71 13.73
N SER A 214 -6.30 15.96 13.88
CA SER A 214 -6.16 14.60 13.41
C SER A 214 -6.07 13.59 14.54
N ALA A 215 -6.50 12.37 14.29
CA ALA A 215 -5.90 11.22 14.92
C ALA A 215 -4.38 11.26 14.72
N ARG A 216 -3.62 10.38 15.38
CA ARG A 216 -2.15 10.38 15.28
C ARG A 216 -1.68 10.38 13.83
N ALA A 217 -1.21 11.53 13.33
CA ALA A 217 -0.56 11.69 12.04
C ALA A 217 0.94 11.87 12.26
N SER A 218 1.73 11.03 11.61
CA SER A 218 3.20 11.00 11.73
C SER A 218 3.85 10.99 10.35
N ILE A 219 5.06 11.53 10.27
CA ILE A 219 5.87 11.50 9.06
C ILE A 219 7.28 11.02 9.40
N LYS A 220 7.84 10.15 8.57
CA LYS A 220 9.25 9.79 8.56
C LYS A 220 9.86 10.24 7.24
N VAL A 221 10.82 11.15 7.32
CA VAL A 221 11.61 11.58 6.17
C VAL A 221 12.95 10.84 6.19
N TYR A 222 13.35 10.29 5.04
CA TYR A 222 14.62 9.55 4.85
C TYR A 222 15.61 10.44 4.11
N PRO A 223 16.73 10.87 4.73
CA PRO A 223 17.61 11.93 4.20
C PRO A 223 18.21 11.63 2.83
N GLY A 224 18.56 10.37 2.54
CA GLY A 224 19.19 9.95 1.27
C GLY A 224 18.23 9.55 0.17
N ALA A 225 16.98 9.24 0.51
CA ALA A 225 16.06 8.56 -0.36
C ALA A 225 15.39 9.48 -1.39
N HIS A 226 15.20 8.95 -2.59
CA HIS A 226 14.39 9.53 -3.67
C HIS A 226 12.99 8.90 -3.71
N HIS A 227 12.21 9.21 -4.74
CA HIS A 227 10.94 8.50 -5.01
C HIS A 227 11.21 7.02 -5.27
N ASP A 228 10.26 6.14 -4.95
CA ASP A 228 10.36 4.69 -5.11
C ASP A 228 11.43 3.99 -4.24
N PHE A 229 11.88 4.62 -3.15
CA PHE A 229 12.95 4.12 -2.27
C PHE A 229 12.71 2.71 -1.70
N ASP A 230 11.47 2.29 -1.63
CA ASP A 230 11.04 0.99 -1.07
C ASP A 230 11.05 -0.15 -2.09
N HIS A 231 11.35 0.13 -3.37
CA HIS A 231 11.43 -0.90 -4.41
C HIS A 231 12.52 -1.93 -4.05
N PRO A 232 12.31 -3.25 -4.29
CA PRO A 232 13.27 -4.28 -3.90
C PRO A 232 14.60 -4.16 -4.65
N ASP A 233 14.55 -3.77 -5.93
CA ASP A 233 15.73 -3.66 -6.79
C ASP A 233 15.43 -2.68 -7.94
N LEU A 234 15.69 -1.40 -7.68
CA LEU A 234 15.56 -0.34 -8.66
C LEU A 234 16.79 0.56 -8.56
N PRO A 235 17.76 0.45 -9.48
CA PRO A 235 18.90 1.36 -9.49
C PRO A 235 18.45 2.82 -9.56
N LEU A 236 19.19 3.72 -8.89
CA LEU A 236 18.91 5.15 -8.98
C LEU A 236 19.02 5.60 -10.43
N GLN A 237 17.94 6.14 -10.96
CA GLN A 237 17.84 6.56 -12.35
C GLN A 237 16.94 7.77 -12.52
N GLN A 238 17.12 8.49 -13.62
CA GLN A 238 16.24 9.57 -14.02
C GLN A 238 15.07 9.00 -14.82
N ARG A 239 13.86 9.42 -14.47
CA ARG A 239 12.62 9.16 -15.22
C ARG A 239 12.16 10.46 -15.87
N SER A 240 11.83 10.42 -17.15
CA SER A 240 11.36 11.55 -17.93
C SER A 240 9.87 11.43 -18.26
N ASN A 241 9.28 12.51 -18.76
CA ASN A 241 7.88 12.59 -19.17
C ASN A 241 6.90 12.22 -18.05
N VAL A 242 7.15 12.68 -16.83
CA VAL A 242 6.23 12.49 -15.71
C VAL A 242 5.42 13.76 -15.45
N ALA A 243 4.13 13.57 -15.18
CA ALA A 243 3.26 14.64 -14.73
C ALA A 243 3.52 14.97 -13.26
N PHE A 244 3.31 16.24 -12.89
CA PHE A 244 3.39 16.74 -11.51
C PHE A 244 4.79 16.72 -10.88
N ALA A 245 5.87 16.63 -11.69
CA ALA A 245 7.22 16.84 -11.19
C ALA A 245 7.34 18.20 -10.49
N SER A 246 8.01 18.25 -9.35
CA SER A 246 8.08 19.47 -8.53
C SER A 246 8.77 20.64 -9.23
N GLY A 247 9.76 20.37 -10.06
CA GLY A 247 10.50 21.37 -10.84
C GLY A 247 9.86 21.75 -12.18
N GLY A 248 8.69 21.19 -12.52
CA GLY A 248 8.02 21.43 -13.81
C GLY A 248 8.75 20.87 -15.04
N SER A 249 9.93 20.26 -14.88
CA SER A 249 10.74 19.73 -15.98
C SER A 249 10.21 18.43 -16.57
N GLY A 250 9.29 17.77 -15.89
CA GLY A 250 8.84 16.41 -16.22
C GLY A 250 9.91 15.35 -16.04
N ARG A 251 11.03 15.68 -15.37
CA ARG A 251 12.13 14.75 -15.03
C ARG A 251 12.30 14.65 -13.54
N VAL A 252 12.46 13.42 -13.03
CA VAL A 252 12.58 13.11 -11.63
C VAL A 252 13.56 11.95 -11.40
N HIS A 253 14.05 11.79 -10.18
CA HIS A 253 14.88 10.67 -9.79
C HIS A 253 14.06 9.65 -9.00
N VAL A 254 14.23 8.38 -9.36
CA VAL A 254 13.58 7.24 -8.71
C VAL A 254 14.62 6.16 -8.43
N GLY A 255 14.50 5.44 -7.32
CA GLY A 255 15.42 4.35 -7.05
C GLY A 255 15.37 3.87 -5.61
N THR A 256 15.81 2.63 -5.41
CA THR A 256 15.90 2.00 -4.09
C THR A 256 16.91 2.73 -3.21
N ASP A 257 16.51 3.00 -1.97
CA ASP A 257 17.44 3.35 -0.89
C ASP A 257 17.41 2.21 0.13
N ALA A 258 18.51 1.47 0.24
CA ALA A 258 18.56 0.26 1.05
C ALA A 258 18.25 0.51 2.54
N ALA A 259 18.71 1.63 3.09
CA ALA A 259 18.50 1.97 4.50
C ALA A 259 17.05 2.40 4.76
N ALA A 260 16.49 3.25 3.90
CA ALA A 260 15.09 3.68 3.98
C ALA A 260 14.15 2.48 3.80
N ARG A 261 14.44 1.60 2.84
CA ARG A 261 13.67 0.38 2.62
C ARG A 261 13.72 -0.56 3.82
N ALA A 262 14.89 -0.81 4.39
CA ALA A 262 15.04 -1.66 5.58
C ALA A 262 14.24 -1.12 6.79
N ASP A 263 14.28 0.19 7.04
CA ASP A 263 13.45 0.81 8.08
C ASP A 263 11.95 0.70 7.76
N ALA A 264 11.54 0.93 6.51
CA ALA A 264 10.14 0.82 6.10
C ALA A 264 9.60 -0.61 6.27
N LEU A 265 10.37 -1.64 5.89
CA LEU A 265 10.00 -3.06 6.06
C LEU A 265 9.76 -3.45 7.51
N LYS A 266 10.45 -2.81 8.45
CA LYS A 266 10.22 -2.99 9.90
C LYS A 266 9.07 -2.13 10.40
N ARG A 267 9.07 -0.84 10.06
CA ARG A 267 8.15 0.17 10.59
C ARG A 267 6.69 -0.05 10.17
N VAL A 268 6.46 -0.50 8.94
CA VAL A 268 5.10 -0.69 8.42
C VAL A 268 4.32 -1.75 9.18
N PRO A 269 4.82 -3.01 9.34
CA PRO A 269 4.12 -4.01 10.15
C PRO A 269 3.91 -3.55 11.60
N GLU A 270 4.91 -2.90 12.21
CA GLU A 270 4.77 -2.35 13.57
C GLU A 270 3.68 -1.29 13.68
N TRP A 271 3.53 -0.43 12.65
CA TRP A 271 2.51 0.62 12.65
C TRP A 271 1.09 0.08 12.53
N ILE A 272 0.86 -0.85 11.61
CA ILE A 272 -0.47 -1.39 11.32
C ILE A 272 -0.94 -2.43 12.34
N SER A 273 -0.05 -2.97 13.16
CA SER A 273 -0.37 -3.93 14.23
C SER A 273 -0.84 -3.27 15.53
N ARG A 274 -0.62 -1.97 15.68
CA ARG A 274 -1.04 -1.19 16.86
C ARG A 274 -2.55 -1.00 16.82
#